data_8b978e4e895095be50eac78e3739939b
#
_entry.id   8b978e4e895095be50eac78e3739939b
#
_cell.length_a   1.000
_cell.length_b   1.000
_cell.length_c   1.000
_cell.angle_alpha   90.00
_cell.angle_beta   90.00
_cell.angle_gamma   90.00
#
_symmetry.space_group_name_H-M   'P 1'
#
loop_
_entity.id
_entity.type
_entity.pdbx_description
1 polymer ?
#
loop_
_entity_poly.entity_id
_entity_poly.type
_entity_poly.pdbx_seq_one_letter_code
_entity_poly.pdbx_strand_id
1 'polypeptide(L)'
;MTDVFPRIERLPPYVFNIVNQLKAEARARGEDIIDFGMGNPDQPTPRHIVDKLVEAAQREDTHRYSVSKGIPRLRRAITRWYKSRFDVDLDPETEAIVTIGSKEGLAHLALATLGPGDAVLVPNPAYPIHPYGCVIAGADVRHVPLTPDVDFFLELNRAIQDSWPRPKMLILNFPANPTTQCVDLEFFEQVV
;
A
#
# COMPACT_ATOMS: atom_id res chain seq x y z
N MET A 1 16.62 -28.21 -15.16
CA MET A 1 16.24 -26.84 -15.58
C MET A 1 15.54 -26.22 -14.39
N THR A 2 16.07 -25.18 -13.82
CA THR A 2 15.34 -24.41 -12.77
C THR A 2 14.26 -23.62 -13.49
N ASP A 3 13.01 -23.80 -13.07
CA ASP A 3 11.89 -23.03 -13.60
C ASP A 3 12.12 -21.55 -13.31
N VAL A 4 12.09 -20.74 -14.35
CA VAL A 4 12.25 -19.28 -14.26
C VAL A 4 10.87 -18.65 -14.09
N PHE A 5 10.70 -17.85 -13.05
CA PHE A 5 9.46 -17.11 -12.76
C PHE A 5 9.69 -15.60 -12.98
N PRO A 6 9.49 -15.06 -14.19
CA PRO A 6 9.92 -13.71 -14.56
C PRO A 6 9.37 -12.60 -13.65
N ARG A 7 8.18 -12.78 -13.10
CA ARG A 7 7.58 -11.79 -12.16
C ARG A 7 8.30 -11.80 -10.81
N ILE A 8 8.77 -12.96 -10.37
CA ILE A 8 9.53 -13.07 -9.11
C ILE A 8 10.92 -12.51 -9.27
N GLU A 9 11.59 -12.77 -10.40
CA GLU A 9 12.94 -12.29 -10.68
C GLU A 9 13.02 -10.75 -10.77
N ARG A 10 11.91 -10.11 -11.14
CA ARG A 10 11.82 -8.63 -11.18
C ARG A 10 11.66 -8.00 -9.81
N LEU A 11 11.33 -8.78 -8.77
CA LEU A 11 11.20 -8.24 -7.41
C LEU A 11 12.59 -8.06 -6.79
N PRO A 12 12.92 -6.87 -6.27
CA PRO A 12 14.14 -6.69 -5.51
C PRO A 12 14.09 -7.47 -4.19
N PRO A 13 15.26 -7.80 -3.60
CA PRO A 13 15.29 -8.42 -2.28
C PRO A 13 14.48 -7.62 -1.25
N TYR A 14 13.72 -8.33 -0.44
CA TYR A 14 12.90 -7.67 0.59
C TYR A 14 13.80 -7.11 1.70
N VAL A 15 13.88 -5.80 1.82
CA VAL A 15 14.84 -5.09 2.68
C VAL A 15 14.80 -5.54 4.14
N PHE A 16 13.62 -5.87 4.68
CA PHE A 16 13.51 -6.34 6.06
C PHE A 16 14.18 -7.70 6.30
N ASN A 17 14.27 -8.57 5.29
CA ASN A 17 15.02 -9.83 5.41
C ASN A 17 16.52 -9.54 5.56
N ILE A 18 17.06 -8.60 4.78
CA ILE A 18 18.46 -8.18 4.86
C ILE A 18 18.74 -7.57 6.24
N VAL A 19 17.92 -6.64 6.68
CA VAL A 19 18.06 -5.99 8.00
C VAL A 19 17.97 -7.00 9.14
N ASN A 20 17.03 -7.94 9.08
CA ASN A 20 16.89 -8.98 10.09
C ASN A 20 18.11 -9.92 10.15
N GLN A 21 18.68 -10.26 8.99
CA GLN A 21 19.91 -11.04 8.92
C GLN A 21 21.06 -10.29 9.56
N LEU A 22 21.31 -9.03 9.20
CA LEU A 22 22.35 -8.18 9.78
C LEU A 22 22.22 -8.06 11.30
N LYS A 23 20.98 -7.87 11.80
CA LYS A 23 20.71 -7.85 13.25
C LYS A 23 21.05 -9.18 13.92
N ALA A 24 20.69 -10.30 13.31
CA ALA A 24 20.98 -11.62 13.85
C ALA A 24 22.49 -11.89 13.90
N GLU A 25 23.22 -11.55 12.86
CA GLU A 25 24.68 -11.67 12.80
C GLU A 25 25.38 -10.78 13.85
N ALA A 26 24.94 -9.54 14.02
CA ALA A 26 25.50 -8.63 15.01
C ALA A 26 25.25 -9.12 16.45
N ARG A 27 24.02 -9.60 16.74
CA ARG A 27 23.71 -10.23 18.04
C ARG A 27 24.55 -11.47 18.32
N ALA A 28 24.80 -12.30 17.29
CA ALA A 28 25.64 -13.48 17.41
C ALA A 28 27.11 -13.11 17.74
N ARG A 29 27.59 -11.93 17.38
CA ARG A 29 28.89 -11.38 17.76
C ARG A 29 28.89 -10.73 19.14
N GLY A 30 27.78 -10.71 19.87
CA GLY A 30 27.61 -10.10 21.18
C GLY A 30 27.43 -8.58 21.17
N GLU A 31 27.09 -8.00 20.02
CA GLU A 31 26.83 -6.55 19.89
C GLU A 31 25.48 -6.19 20.54
N ASP A 32 25.46 -5.07 21.28
CA ASP A 32 24.23 -4.48 21.82
C ASP A 32 23.53 -3.67 20.71
N ILE A 33 22.41 -4.19 20.21
CA ILE A 33 21.70 -3.63 19.07
C ILE A 33 20.48 -2.83 19.57
N ILE A 34 20.45 -1.54 19.28
CA ILE A 34 19.28 -0.70 19.41
C ILE A 34 18.52 -0.73 18.07
N ASP A 35 17.32 -1.34 18.07
CA ASP A 35 16.56 -1.61 16.85
C ASP A 35 15.44 -0.56 16.61
N PHE A 36 15.65 0.31 15.65
CA PHE A 36 14.64 1.25 15.14
C PHE A 36 14.12 0.85 13.74
N GLY A 37 14.39 -0.37 13.32
CA GLY A 37 14.10 -0.82 11.95
C GLY A 37 12.62 -1.11 11.65
N MET A 38 11.77 -1.25 12.67
CA MET A 38 10.35 -1.55 12.47
C MET A 38 9.47 -0.76 13.45
N GLY A 39 8.62 0.09 12.91
CA GLY A 39 7.63 0.84 13.67
C GLY A 39 6.35 0.04 13.90
N ASN A 40 6.36 -0.93 14.81
CA ASN A 40 5.13 -1.58 15.24
C ASN A 40 4.35 -0.68 16.21
N PRO A 41 3.00 -0.66 16.14
CA PRO A 41 2.20 -0.07 17.20
C PRO A 41 2.53 -0.71 18.56
N ASP A 42 2.83 0.11 19.55
CA ASP A 42 3.18 -0.31 20.91
C ASP A 42 1.99 -0.23 21.89
N GLN A 43 0.90 0.42 21.46
CA GLN A 43 -0.31 0.57 22.27
C GLN A 43 -1.31 -0.54 21.96
N PRO A 44 -2.01 -1.06 22.99
CA PRO A 44 -3.03 -2.08 22.78
C PRO A 44 -4.22 -1.53 21.99
N THR A 45 -4.91 -2.43 21.30
CA THR A 45 -6.18 -2.09 20.64
C THR A 45 -7.17 -1.53 21.65
N PRO A 46 -7.88 -0.42 21.35
CA PRO A 46 -8.87 0.15 22.25
C PRO A 46 -9.91 -0.87 22.72
N ARG A 47 -10.23 -0.85 24.01
CA ARG A 47 -11.05 -1.88 24.66
C ARG A 47 -12.40 -2.09 23.98
N HIS A 48 -13.08 -1.01 23.55
CA HIS A 48 -14.38 -1.12 22.88
C HIS A 48 -14.32 -1.89 21.54
N ILE A 49 -13.18 -1.89 20.86
CA ILE A 49 -12.97 -2.68 19.64
C ILE A 49 -12.79 -4.16 19.98
N VAL A 50 -11.99 -4.44 21.02
CA VAL A 50 -11.77 -5.81 21.52
C VAL A 50 -13.09 -6.42 21.99
N ASP A 51 -13.85 -5.68 22.80
CA ASP A 51 -15.14 -6.16 23.32
C ASP A 51 -16.13 -6.45 22.19
N LYS A 52 -16.13 -5.64 21.13
CA LYS A 52 -17.01 -5.87 19.98
C LYS A 52 -16.57 -7.08 19.13
N LEU A 53 -15.27 -7.34 19.04
CA LEU A 53 -14.74 -8.55 18.41
C LEU A 53 -15.18 -9.81 19.21
N VAL A 54 -15.03 -9.77 20.54
CA VAL A 54 -15.43 -10.88 21.42
C VAL A 54 -16.93 -11.15 21.31
N GLU A 55 -17.76 -10.11 21.37
CA GLU A 55 -19.21 -10.22 21.17
C GLU A 55 -19.55 -10.88 19.83
N ALA A 56 -18.91 -10.43 18.77
CA ALA A 56 -19.15 -11.00 17.44
C ALA A 56 -18.66 -12.46 17.33
N ALA A 57 -17.51 -12.78 17.91
CA ALA A 57 -16.95 -14.13 17.87
C ALA A 57 -17.75 -15.17 18.68
N GLN A 58 -18.52 -14.73 19.66
CA GLN A 58 -19.41 -15.61 20.44
C GLN A 58 -20.74 -15.92 19.73
N ARG A 59 -21.03 -15.24 18.64
CA ARG A 59 -22.28 -15.43 17.89
C ARG A 59 -22.07 -16.46 16.79
N GLU A 60 -22.82 -17.56 16.82
CA GLU A 60 -22.75 -18.66 15.83
C GLU A 60 -23.09 -18.21 14.40
N ASP A 61 -23.94 -17.20 14.23
CA ASP A 61 -24.33 -16.68 12.92
C ASP A 61 -23.21 -15.91 12.20
N THR A 62 -22.11 -15.58 12.90
CA THR A 62 -20.93 -14.92 12.33
C THR A 62 -19.85 -15.90 11.84
N HIS A 63 -19.99 -17.21 12.12
CA HIS A 63 -19.03 -18.27 11.76
C HIS A 63 -19.28 -18.82 10.35
N ARG A 64 -19.51 -17.97 9.37
CA ARG A 64 -19.85 -18.37 7.99
C ARG A 64 -18.85 -17.79 7.01
N TYR A 65 -18.99 -18.17 5.75
CA TYR A 65 -18.23 -17.56 4.68
C TYR A 65 -18.43 -16.03 4.65
N SER A 66 -17.34 -15.30 4.46
CA SER A 66 -17.42 -13.86 4.28
C SER A 66 -18.07 -13.50 2.94
N VAL A 67 -18.76 -12.37 2.90
CA VAL A 67 -19.27 -11.80 1.65
C VAL A 67 -18.10 -11.20 0.89
N SER A 68 -17.94 -11.49 -0.40
CA SER A 68 -16.80 -11.08 -1.24
C SER A 68 -16.51 -9.57 -1.25
N LYS A 69 -17.57 -8.73 -1.19
CA LYS A 69 -17.44 -7.27 -1.07
C LYS A 69 -17.32 -6.76 0.37
N GLY A 70 -17.40 -7.64 1.35
CA GLY A 70 -17.61 -7.28 2.75
C GLY A 70 -19.10 -7.10 3.09
N ILE A 71 -19.44 -7.22 4.38
CA ILE A 71 -20.83 -7.12 4.83
C ILE A 71 -21.42 -5.73 4.58
N PRO A 72 -22.70 -5.60 4.16
CA PRO A 72 -23.31 -4.30 3.84
C PRO A 72 -23.24 -3.29 4.97
N ARG A 73 -23.30 -3.76 6.24
CA ARG A 73 -23.20 -2.89 7.42
C ARG A 73 -21.82 -2.20 7.50
N LEU A 74 -20.73 -2.91 7.18
CA LEU A 74 -19.37 -2.34 7.19
C LEU A 74 -19.20 -1.35 6.03
N ARG A 75 -19.65 -1.70 4.82
CA ARG A 75 -19.57 -0.80 3.67
C ARG A 75 -20.33 0.51 3.92
N ARG A 76 -21.54 0.43 4.50
CA ARG A 76 -22.29 1.63 4.92
C ARG A 76 -21.58 2.42 6.03
N ALA A 77 -20.87 1.76 6.93
CA ALA A 77 -20.08 2.46 7.93
C ALA A 77 -18.90 3.21 7.32
N ILE A 78 -18.22 2.62 6.33
CA ILE A 78 -17.14 3.24 5.57
C ILE A 78 -17.65 4.50 4.86
N THR A 79 -18.72 4.40 4.08
CA THR A 79 -19.24 5.52 3.29
C THR A 79 -19.75 6.66 4.20
N ARG A 80 -20.39 6.36 5.34
CA ARG A 80 -20.77 7.36 6.34
C ARG A 80 -19.55 8.07 6.95
N TRP A 81 -18.47 7.31 7.20
CA TRP A 81 -17.25 7.90 7.73
C TRP A 81 -16.61 8.87 6.72
N TYR A 82 -16.58 8.50 5.43
CA TYR A 82 -16.11 9.38 4.37
C TYR A 82 -16.97 10.64 4.27
N LYS A 83 -18.30 10.50 4.34
CA LYS A 83 -19.19 11.66 4.35
C LYS A 83 -18.94 12.57 5.55
N SER A 84 -18.85 12.01 6.75
CA SER A 84 -18.68 12.81 7.97
C SER A 84 -17.31 13.45 8.10
N ARG A 85 -16.25 12.82 7.56
CA ARG A 85 -14.86 13.26 7.76
C ARG A 85 -14.36 14.15 6.63
N PHE A 86 -14.80 13.89 5.41
CA PHE A 86 -14.28 14.52 4.20
C PHE A 86 -15.35 15.17 3.33
N ASP A 87 -16.62 15.08 3.72
CA ASP A 87 -17.80 15.52 2.93
C ASP A 87 -17.87 14.84 1.55
N VAL A 88 -17.40 13.61 1.44
CA VAL A 88 -17.46 12.80 0.22
C VAL A 88 -18.62 11.82 0.31
N ASP A 89 -19.55 11.92 -0.64
CA ASP A 89 -20.65 10.96 -0.80
C ASP A 89 -20.21 9.78 -1.64
N LEU A 90 -20.40 8.57 -1.12
CA LEU A 90 -20.07 7.30 -1.79
C LEU A 90 -21.25 6.34 -1.69
N ASP A 91 -21.52 5.60 -2.77
CA ASP A 91 -22.50 4.51 -2.76
C ASP A 91 -21.89 3.25 -2.11
N PRO A 92 -22.45 2.74 -1.01
CA PRO A 92 -21.92 1.54 -0.35
C PRO A 92 -22.04 0.27 -1.20
N GLU A 93 -22.86 0.24 -2.27
CA GLU A 93 -23.02 -0.94 -3.10
C GLU A 93 -22.05 -0.98 -4.29
N THR A 94 -21.61 0.17 -4.80
CA THR A 94 -20.81 0.27 -6.02
C THR A 94 -19.43 0.90 -5.80
N GLU A 95 -19.23 1.68 -4.71
CA GLU A 95 -18.02 2.47 -4.48
C GLU A 95 -17.29 2.09 -3.19
N ALA A 96 -17.69 0.99 -2.52
CA ALA A 96 -17.02 0.49 -1.33
C ALA A 96 -16.82 -1.02 -1.38
N ILE A 97 -15.60 -1.46 -1.12
CA ILE A 97 -15.23 -2.85 -0.96
C ILE A 97 -14.36 -3.03 0.29
N VAL A 98 -14.53 -4.15 0.98
CA VAL A 98 -13.73 -4.52 2.14
C VAL A 98 -12.63 -5.49 1.69
N THR A 99 -11.41 -5.23 2.13
CA THR A 99 -10.23 -6.08 1.88
C THR A 99 -9.59 -6.51 3.21
N ILE A 100 -8.81 -7.59 3.18
CA ILE A 100 -8.05 -8.05 4.35
C ILE A 100 -6.74 -7.24 4.45
N GLY A 101 -6.91 -5.98 4.82
CA GLY A 101 -5.85 -4.98 4.86
C GLY A 101 -5.61 -4.27 3.53
N SER A 102 -5.03 -3.07 3.60
CA SER A 102 -4.76 -2.21 2.44
C SER A 102 -3.77 -2.82 1.43
N LYS A 103 -2.84 -3.65 1.87
CA LYS A 103 -1.90 -4.33 0.97
C LYS A 103 -2.61 -5.27 -0.01
N GLU A 104 -3.56 -6.05 0.48
CA GLU A 104 -4.37 -6.91 -0.38
C GLU A 104 -5.17 -6.08 -1.36
N GLY A 105 -5.82 -5.01 -0.88
CA GLY A 105 -6.57 -4.11 -1.73
C GLY A 105 -5.73 -3.51 -2.86
N LEU A 106 -4.54 -3.01 -2.56
CA LEU A 106 -3.62 -2.45 -3.56
C LEU A 106 -3.10 -3.50 -4.55
N ALA A 107 -2.72 -4.69 -4.05
CA ALA A 107 -2.26 -5.78 -4.91
C ALA A 107 -3.36 -6.26 -5.87
N HIS A 108 -4.58 -6.44 -5.37
CA HIS A 108 -5.72 -6.86 -6.20
C HIS A 108 -6.18 -5.76 -7.15
N LEU A 109 -6.11 -4.49 -6.76
CA LEU A 109 -6.36 -3.38 -7.67
C LEU A 109 -5.36 -3.40 -8.84
N ALA A 110 -4.08 -3.57 -8.54
CA ALA A 110 -3.05 -3.70 -9.58
C ALA A 110 -3.33 -4.90 -10.51
N LEU A 111 -3.64 -6.08 -9.95
CA LEU A 111 -3.97 -7.27 -10.73
C LEU A 111 -5.22 -7.09 -11.60
N ALA A 112 -6.22 -6.34 -11.12
CA ALA A 112 -7.47 -6.11 -11.84
C ALA A 112 -7.34 -5.06 -12.96
N THR A 113 -6.38 -4.13 -12.85
CA THR A 113 -6.31 -2.96 -13.73
C THR A 113 -5.06 -2.92 -14.61
N LEU A 114 -4.02 -3.67 -14.26
CA LEU A 114 -2.71 -3.64 -14.91
C LEU A 114 -2.33 -5.01 -15.47
N GLY A 115 -1.44 -5.00 -16.46
CA GLY A 115 -0.88 -6.20 -17.07
C GLY A 115 0.42 -5.92 -17.83
N PRO A 116 0.97 -6.94 -18.51
CA PRO A 116 2.13 -6.77 -19.38
C PRO A 116 1.88 -5.71 -20.45
N GLY A 117 2.81 -4.77 -20.59
CA GLY A 117 2.69 -3.65 -21.50
C GLY A 117 2.11 -2.37 -20.91
N ASP A 118 1.56 -2.40 -19.68
CA ASP A 118 1.16 -1.18 -18.96
C ASP A 118 2.36 -0.57 -18.23
N ALA A 119 2.48 0.76 -18.23
CA ALA A 119 3.43 1.51 -17.44
C ALA A 119 2.76 2.17 -16.23
N VAL A 120 3.46 2.19 -15.09
CA VAL A 120 2.98 2.77 -13.84
C VAL A 120 4.06 3.66 -13.25
N LEU A 121 3.68 4.85 -12.79
CA LEU A 121 4.57 5.75 -12.08
C LEU A 121 4.42 5.54 -10.57
N VAL A 122 5.55 5.37 -9.88
CA VAL A 122 5.61 5.22 -8.44
C VAL A 122 6.72 6.10 -7.88
N PRO A 123 6.44 6.97 -6.90
CA PRO A 123 7.48 7.72 -6.22
C PRO A 123 8.57 6.82 -5.64
N ASN A 124 9.79 7.33 -5.54
CA ASN A 124 10.90 6.63 -4.92
C ASN A 124 11.66 7.59 -3.98
N PRO A 125 11.82 7.24 -2.68
CA PRO A 125 11.42 5.97 -2.04
C PRO A 125 9.91 5.81 -1.85
N ALA A 126 9.45 4.57 -1.78
CA ALA A 126 8.04 4.22 -1.57
C ALA A 126 7.89 2.95 -0.73
N TYR A 127 6.70 2.78 -0.15
CA TYR A 127 6.37 1.55 0.55
C TYR A 127 6.30 0.38 -0.43
N PRO A 128 6.90 -0.78 -0.11
CA PRO A 128 7.12 -1.86 -1.08
C PRO A 128 5.91 -2.34 -1.86
N ILE A 129 4.71 -2.32 -1.27
CA ILE A 129 3.51 -2.81 -1.98
C ILE A 129 3.16 -1.97 -3.21
N HIS A 130 3.52 -0.67 -3.22
CA HIS A 130 3.23 0.23 -4.34
C HIS A 130 3.92 -0.25 -5.62
N PRO A 131 5.25 -0.42 -5.69
CA PRO A 131 5.88 -0.99 -6.86
C PRO A 131 5.66 -2.50 -7.01
N TYR A 132 5.67 -3.27 -5.90
CA TYR A 132 5.62 -4.73 -5.99
C TYR A 132 4.28 -5.25 -6.48
N GLY A 133 3.17 -4.63 -6.05
CA GLY A 133 1.85 -4.99 -6.57
C GLY A 133 1.77 -4.85 -8.09
N CYS A 134 2.35 -3.77 -8.62
CA CYS A 134 2.40 -3.51 -10.06
C CYS A 134 3.32 -4.50 -10.80
N VAL A 135 4.48 -4.83 -10.24
CA VAL A 135 5.41 -5.83 -10.80
C VAL A 135 4.75 -7.22 -10.85
N ILE A 136 4.05 -7.62 -9.78
CA ILE A 136 3.32 -8.89 -9.71
C ILE A 136 2.21 -8.94 -10.76
N ALA A 137 1.51 -7.82 -10.99
CA ALA A 137 0.53 -7.70 -12.07
C ALA A 137 1.15 -7.79 -13.47
N GLY A 138 2.46 -7.61 -13.58
CA GLY A 138 3.21 -7.69 -14.84
C GLY A 138 3.49 -6.33 -15.48
N ALA A 139 3.10 -5.23 -14.85
CA ALA A 139 3.32 -3.89 -15.37
C ALA A 139 4.80 -3.45 -15.27
N ASP A 140 5.16 -2.45 -16.05
CA ASP A 140 6.45 -1.78 -16.00
C ASP A 140 6.37 -0.61 -15.00
N VAL A 141 7.16 -0.71 -13.92
CA VAL A 141 7.20 0.32 -12.87
C VAL A 141 8.32 1.30 -13.17
N ARG A 142 7.96 2.57 -13.28
CA ARG A 142 8.89 3.68 -13.47
C ARG A 142 8.88 4.57 -12.24
N HIS A 143 10.05 4.78 -11.69
CA HIS A 143 10.21 5.55 -10.46
C HIS A 143 10.31 7.05 -10.74
N VAL A 144 9.58 7.83 -9.95
CA VAL A 144 9.67 9.28 -9.90
C VAL A 144 10.39 9.67 -8.62
N PRO A 145 11.54 10.34 -8.66
CA PRO A 145 12.24 10.75 -7.43
C PRO A 145 11.34 11.61 -6.54
N LEU A 146 11.29 11.24 -5.25
CA LEU A 146 10.55 11.97 -4.20
C LEU A 146 11.50 12.22 -3.03
N THR A 147 12.51 13.04 -3.29
CA THR A 147 13.52 13.45 -2.30
C THR A 147 13.54 14.97 -2.16
N PRO A 148 14.00 15.53 -1.02
CA PRO A 148 13.96 16.99 -0.77
C PRO A 148 14.79 17.83 -1.75
N ASP A 149 15.73 17.22 -2.44
CA ASP A 149 16.68 17.87 -3.36
C ASP A 149 16.19 17.93 -4.81
N VAL A 150 15.00 17.40 -5.11
CA VAL A 150 14.43 17.39 -6.46
C VAL A 150 13.06 18.08 -6.51
N ASP A 151 12.77 18.70 -7.63
CA ASP A 151 11.42 19.17 -7.95
C ASP A 151 10.58 17.97 -8.44
N PHE A 152 9.68 17.51 -7.59
CA PHE A 152 8.83 16.36 -7.88
C PHE A 152 8.00 16.54 -9.16
N PHE A 153 7.43 17.72 -9.38
CA PHE A 153 6.58 17.97 -10.56
C PHE A 153 7.40 18.02 -11.86
N LEU A 154 8.61 18.53 -11.79
CA LEU A 154 9.52 18.47 -12.94
C LEU A 154 9.84 17.02 -13.30
N GLU A 155 10.18 16.18 -12.31
CA GLU A 155 10.49 14.77 -12.53
C GLU A 155 9.26 13.95 -12.92
N LEU A 156 8.09 14.26 -12.36
CA LEU A 156 6.83 13.64 -12.76
C LEU A 156 6.51 13.93 -14.23
N ASN A 157 6.61 15.19 -14.65
CA ASN A 157 6.38 15.58 -16.04
C ASN A 157 7.37 14.89 -17.00
N ARG A 158 8.65 14.80 -16.64
CA ARG A 158 9.63 14.03 -17.41
C ARG A 158 9.23 12.58 -17.52
N ALA A 159 8.91 11.94 -16.39
CA ALA A 159 8.50 10.54 -16.36
C ALA A 159 7.27 10.26 -17.22
N ILE A 160 6.32 11.21 -17.30
CA ILE A 160 5.15 11.10 -18.18
C ILE A 160 5.56 11.25 -19.65
N GLN A 161 6.38 12.24 -19.97
CA GLN A 161 6.79 12.52 -21.36
C GLN A 161 7.71 11.45 -21.93
N ASP A 162 8.66 10.97 -21.14
CA ASP A 162 9.66 9.98 -21.56
C ASP A 162 9.13 8.54 -21.51
N SER A 163 7.89 8.34 -21.03
CA SER A 163 7.31 7.02 -20.92
C SER A 163 6.56 6.59 -22.18
N TRP A 164 6.98 5.45 -22.73
CA TRP A 164 6.25 4.72 -23.75
C TRP A 164 6.08 3.25 -23.36
N PRO A 165 4.85 2.73 -23.29
CA PRO A 165 3.57 3.43 -23.44
C PRO A 165 3.36 4.50 -22.37
N ARG A 166 2.37 5.37 -22.59
CA ARG A 166 1.99 6.37 -21.56
C ARG A 166 1.61 5.69 -20.28
N PRO A 167 2.00 6.25 -19.12
CA PRO A 167 1.63 5.68 -17.83
C PRO A 167 0.11 5.61 -17.65
N LYS A 168 -0.37 4.46 -17.21
CA LYS A 168 -1.79 4.19 -16.97
C LYS A 168 -2.22 4.52 -15.54
N MET A 169 -1.25 4.51 -14.63
CA MET A 169 -1.49 4.72 -13.20
C MET A 169 -0.33 5.50 -12.58
N LEU A 170 -0.64 6.38 -11.66
CA LEU A 170 0.28 7.01 -10.72
C LEU A 170 -0.17 6.63 -9.31
N ILE A 171 0.74 6.12 -8.47
CA ILE A 171 0.46 5.80 -7.07
C ILE A 171 1.10 6.86 -6.19
N LEU A 172 0.28 7.58 -5.43
CA LEU A 172 0.72 8.57 -4.44
C LEU A 172 0.27 8.16 -3.04
N ASN A 173 1.14 8.35 -2.05
CA ASN A 173 0.85 8.07 -0.65
C ASN A 173 1.50 9.12 0.24
N PHE A 174 0.68 9.84 0.99
CA PHE A 174 1.12 10.81 1.98
C PHE A 174 0.29 10.69 3.28
N PRO A 175 0.91 10.81 4.47
CA PRO A 175 2.35 10.89 4.71
C PRO A 175 3.11 9.75 4.06
N ALA A 176 4.26 10.04 3.43
CA ALA A 176 5.02 9.04 2.67
C ALA A 176 5.73 8.03 3.59
N ASN A 177 5.68 6.77 3.24
CA ASN A 177 6.47 5.73 3.89
C ASN A 177 7.63 5.33 2.95
N PRO A 178 8.91 5.49 3.35
CA PRO A 178 9.40 5.65 4.73
C PRO A 178 9.75 7.09 5.14
N THR A 179 9.60 8.10 4.29
CA THR A 179 10.19 9.43 4.48
C THR A 179 9.39 10.33 5.42
N THR A 180 8.16 9.97 5.77
CA THR A 180 7.20 10.77 6.56
C THR A 180 6.83 12.12 5.93
N GLN A 181 7.24 12.37 4.69
CA GLN A 181 6.91 13.59 3.96
C GLN A 181 5.40 13.76 3.86
N CYS A 182 4.93 14.96 4.17
CA CYS A 182 3.55 15.38 4.02
C CYS A 182 3.44 16.40 2.89
N VAL A 183 2.27 16.48 2.30
CA VAL A 183 1.91 17.48 1.28
C VAL A 183 0.58 18.11 1.65
N ASP A 184 0.29 19.26 1.10
CA ASP A 184 -0.98 19.95 1.23
C ASP A 184 -1.96 19.62 0.11
N LEU A 185 -3.10 20.26 0.10
CA LEU A 185 -4.13 20.05 -0.92
C LEU A 185 -3.69 20.57 -2.28
N GLU A 186 -2.93 21.68 -2.31
CA GLU A 186 -2.41 22.29 -3.54
C GLU A 186 -1.53 21.30 -4.34
N PHE A 187 -0.77 20.47 -3.65
CA PHE A 187 -0.01 19.39 -4.29
C PHE A 187 -0.91 18.46 -5.11
N PHE A 188 -2.06 18.04 -4.56
CA PHE A 188 -2.99 17.17 -5.27
C PHE A 188 -3.73 17.89 -6.40
N GLU A 189 -4.01 19.19 -6.25
CA GLU A 189 -4.56 20.02 -7.32
C GLU A 189 -3.62 20.12 -8.52
N GLN A 190 -2.30 20.18 -8.28
CA GLN A 190 -1.31 20.16 -9.35
C GLN A 190 -1.16 18.80 -10.03
N VAL A 191 -1.47 17.70 -9.33
CA VAL A 191 -1.40 16.34 -9.89
C VAL A 191 -2.56 16.07 -10.85
N VAL A 192 -3.77 16.61 -10.58
CA VAL A 192 -5.01 16.34 -11.34
C VAL A 192 -5.12 17.24 -12.56
#